data_194b5c549e2cc7f5cd01c40c2c10f646
#
_entry.id   194b5c549e2cc7f5cd01c40c2c10f646
#
_cell.length_a   1.000
_cell.length_b   1.000
_cell.length_c   1.000
_cell.angle_alpha   90.00
_cell.angle_beta   90.00
_cell.angle_gamma   90.00
#
_symmetry.space_group_name_H-M   'P 1'
#
loop_
_entity.id
_entity.type
_entity.pdbx_description
1 polymer ?
#
loop_
_entity_poly.entity_id
_entity_poly.type
_entity_poly.pdbx_seq_one_letter_code
_entity_poly.pdbx_strand_id
1 'polypeptide(L)'
;MRPRRERVLVVDDAANLRELLTVLLDVEDDFEVVGTAADGVQALEKAESLNPDIVLLDLAMPVMDGLQALPGLRERLPLARIVIFSGFEHEALAREALAAGADAYIEKGTSVMQLVARLRQLRRPAGEDSA
;
A
#
# COMPACT_ATOMS: atom_id res chain seq x y z
N MET A 1 20.65 -2.35 17.80
CA MET A 1 19.18 -2.29 17.81
C MET A 1 18.65 -2.27 16.40
N ARG A 2 17.69 -3.12 16.09
CA ARG A 2 17.13 -3.14 14.73
C ARG A 2 16.27 -1.92 14.50
N PRO A 3 16.36 -1.29 13.33
CA PRO A 3 15.41 -0.23 12.98
C PRO A 3 13.99 -0.81 12.94
N ARG A 4 13.02 0.04 13.18
CA ARG A 4 11.61 -0.34 13.07
C ARG A 4 11.31 -0.73 11.63
N ARG A 5 10.65 -1.87 11.45
CA ARG A 5 10.21 -2.30 10.13
C ARG A 5 8.86 -1.67 9.84
N GLU A 6 8.72 -1.14 8.62
CA GLU A 6 7.43 -0.66 8.14
C GLU A 6 6.56 -1.85 7.75
N ARG A 7 5.37 -1.91 8.30
CA ARG A 7 4.42 -3.02 8.11
C ARG A 7 3.55 -2.71 6.91
N VAL A 8 3.57 -3.59 5.91
CA VAL A 8 2.95 -3.35 4.61
C VAL A 8 1.79 -4.31 4.38
N LEU A 9 0.65 -3.77 3.97
CA LEU A 9 -0.49 -4.53 3.46
C LEU A 9 -0.49 -4.40 1.94
N VAL A 10 -0.44 -5.53 1.23
CA VAL A 10 -0.45 -5.55 -0.24
C VAL A 10 -1.85 -5.90 -0.73
N VAL A 11 -2.47 -5.00 -1.48
CA VAL A 11 -3.84 -5.16 -1.97
C VAL A 11 -3.85 -5.16 -3.50
N ASP A 12 -4.08 -6.33 -4.09
CA ASP A 12 -4.09 -6.52 -5.54
C ASP A 12 -4.83 -7.82 -5.85
N ASP A 13 -5.64 -7.86 -6.90
CA ASP A 13 -6.40 -9.06 -7.24
C ASP A 13 -5.54 -10.12 -7.94
N ALA A 14 -4.34 -9.77 -8.40
CA ALA A 14 -3.43 -10.72 -9.04
C ALA A 14 -2.60 -11.47 -8.00
N ALA A 15 -2.90 -12.74 -7.79
CA ALA A 15 -2.22 -13.57 -6.79
C ALA A 15 -0.70 -13.61 -7.01
N ASN A 16 -0.27 -13.73 -8.27
CA ASN A 16 1.15 -13.77 -8.58
C ASN A 16 1.88 -12.49 -8.16
N LEU A 17 1.23 -11.34 -8.36
CA LEU A 17 1.82 -10.07 -7.97
C LEU A 17 1.88 -9.93 -6.45
N ARG A 18 0.81 -10.35 -5.74
CA ARG A 18 0.84 -10.33 -4.27
C ARG A 18 2.00 -11.16 -3.72
N GLU A 19 2.21 -12.36 -4.27
CA GLU A 19 3.32 -13.22 -3.86
C GLU A 19 4.67 -12.59 -4.16
N LEU A 20 4.83 -12.04 -5.35
CA LEU A 20 6.07 -11.41 -5.77
C LEU A 20 6.41 -10.23 -4.87
N LEU A 21 5.47 -9.34 -4.64
CA LEU A 21 5.69 -8.17 -3.79
C LEU A 21 6.01 -8.57 -2.36
N THR A 22 5.36 -9.62 -1.85
CA THR A 22 5.67 -10.12 -0.52
C THR A 22 7.13 -10.55 -0.41
N VAL A 23 7.61 -11.34 -1.37
CA VAL A 23 9.00 -11.79 -1.36
C VAL A 23 9.97 -10.62 -1.49
N LEU A 24 9.69 -9.71 -2.45
CA LEU A 24 10.59 -8.60 -2.74
C LEU A 24 10.70 -7.60 -1.59
N LEU A 25 9.61 -7.36 -0.89
CA LEU A 25 9.63 -6.43 0.26
C LEU A 25 10.20 -7.10 1.50
N ASP A 26 9.89 -8.38 1.72
CA ASP A 26 10.36 -9.08 2.92
C ASP A 26 11.88 -9.28 2.95
N VAL A 27 12.56 -9.26 1.79
CA VAL A 27 14.02 -9.35 1.79
C VAL A 27 14.68 -8.05 2.23
N GLU A 28 13.95 -6.93 2.24
CA GLU A 28 14.47 -5.66 2.72
C GLU A 28 14.38 -5.61 4.25
N ASP A 29 15.42 -5.10 4.90
CA ASP A 29 15.49 -5.07 6.36
C ASP A 29 14.46 -4.13 6.99
N ASP A 30 14.00 -3.14 6.25
CA ASP A 30 13.13 -2.10 6.78
C ASP A 30 11.65 -2.27 6.44
N PHE A 31 11.28 -3.36 5.76
CA PHE A 31 9.88 -3.66 5.44
C PHE A 31 9.47 -5.05 5.88
N GLU A 32 8.21 -5.19 6.20
CA GLU A 32 7.60 -6.48 6.53
C GLU A 32 6.19 -6.52 5.95
N VAL A 33 5.90 -7.48 5.08
CA VAL A 33 4.53 -7.66 4.56
C VAL A 33 3.73 -8.41 5.61
N VAL A 34 2.76 -7.74 6.22
CA VAL A 34 1.98 -8.31 7.32
C VAL A 34 0.69 -8.96 6.84
N GLY A 35 0.30 -8.72 5.60
CA GLY A 35 -0.87 -9.36 5.04
C GLY A 35 -1.08 -8.97 3.58
N THR A 36 -2.00 -9.67 2.94
CA THR A 36 -2.40 -9.40 1.56
C THR A 36 -3.91 -9.42 1.46
N ALA A 37 -4.46 -8.75 0.46
CA ALA A 37 -5.88 -8.72 0.18
C ALA A 37 -6.11 -8.73 -1.33
N ALA A 38 -7.21 -9.34 -1.78
CA ALA A 38 -7.52 -9.50 -3.20
C ALA A 38 -8.57 -8.51 -3.71
N ASP A 39 -9.23 -7.78 -2.82
CA ASP A 39 -10.22 -6.77 -3.17
C ASP A 39 -10.35 -5.76 -2.03
N GLY A 40 -11.20 -4.75 -2.26
CA GLY A 40 -11.38 -3.67 -1.29
C GLY A 40 -12.03 -4.11 0.02
N VAL A 41 -12.93 -5.09 -0.02
CA VAL A 41 -13.57 -5.59 1.19
C VAL A 41 -12.56 -6.28 2.08
N GLN A 42 -11.74 -7.15 1.52
CA GLN A 42 -10.66 -7.81 2.25
C GLN A 42 -9.65 -6.80 2.77
N ALA A 43 -9.36 -5.75 1.97
CA ALA A 43 -8.44 -4.70 2.39
C ALA A 43 -8.93 -3.99 3.64
N LEU A 44 -10.22 -3.65 3.71
CA LEU A 44 -10.79 -2.99 4.88
C LEU A 44 -10.71 -3.88 6.13
N GLU A 45 -11.02 -5.17 5.98
CA GLU A 45 -10.93 -6.13 7.08
C GLU A 45 -9.49 -6.27 7.59
N LYS A 46 -8.54 -6.41 6.68
CA LYS A 46 -7.13 -6.56 7.03
C LYS A 46 -6.55 -5.27 7.63
N ALA A 47 -6.96 -4.13 7.11
CA ALA A 47 -6.52 -2.85 7.66
C ALA A 47 -6.90 -2.73 9.13
N GLU A 48 -8.13 -3.09 9.47
CA GLU A 48 -8.62 -3.02 10.82
C GLU A 48 -7.89 -3.99 11.76
N SER A 49 -7.69 -5.24 11.30
CA SER A 49 -7.08 -6.27 12.15
C SER A 49 -5.56 -6.13 12.24
N LEU A 50 -4.89 -5.64 11.20
CA LEU A 50 -3.42 -5.61 11.14
C LEU A 50 -2.83 -4.23 11.43
N ASN A 51 -3.58 -3.17 11.21
CA ASN A 51 -3.11 -1.79 11.40
C ASN A 51 -1.75 -1.54 10.73
N PRO A 52 -1.65 -1.70 9.39
CA PRO A 52 -0.38 -1.53 8.70
C PRO A 52 0.07 -0.08 8.66
N ASP A 53 1.37 0.12 8.42
CA ASP A 53 1.96 1.45 8.24
C ASP A 53 1.82 1.94 6.81
N ILE A 54 1.84 1.00 5.86
CA ILE A 54 1.75 1.29 4.42
C ILE A 54 0.73 0.33 3.81
N VAL A 55 -0.12 0.85 2.94
CA VAL A 55 -1.02 0.05 2.11
C VAL A 55 -0.63 0.28 0.65
N LEU A 56 -0.23 -0.78 -0.03
CA LEU A 56 -0.07 -0.76 -1.49
C LEU A 56 -1.41 -1.16 -2.09
N LEU A 57 -2.06 -0.24 -2.79
CA LEU A 57 -3.45 -0.39 -3.20
C LEU A 57 -3.61 -0.33 -4.71
N ASP A 58 -4.04 -1.43 -5.30
CA ASP A 58 -4.45 -1.46 -6.71
C ASP A 58 -5.80 -0.78 -6.87
N LEU A 59 -6.01 -0.11 -7.98
CA LEU A 59 -7.29 0.53 -8.28
C LEU A 59 -8.30 -0.41 -8.93
N ALA A 60 -7.83 -1.34 -9.77
CA ALA A 60 -8.72 -2.22 -10.53
C ALA A 60 -8.82 -3.59 -9.87
N MET A 61 -9.90 -3.81 -9.14
CA MET A 61 -10.16 -5.08 -8.44
C MET A 61 -11.65 -5.40 -8.49
N PRO A 62 -12.02 -6.70 -8.47
CA PRO A 62 -13.43 -7.07 -8.40
C PRO A 62 -14.02 -6.78 -7.02
N VAL A 63 -15.32 -6.87 -6.89
CA VAL A 63 -16.11 -6.71 -5.67
C VAL A 63 -16.10 -5.26 -5.17
N MET A 64 -14.95 -4.76 -4.75
CA MET A 64 -14.76 -3.37 -4.37
C MET A 64 -13.37 -2.96 -4.85
N ASP A 65 -13.30 -1.95 -5.70
CA ASP A 65 -12.02 -1.48 -6.24
C ASP A 65 -11.28 -0.57 -5.24
N GLY A 66 -10.06 -0.19 -5.60
CA GLY A 66 -9.23 0.60 -4.70
C GLY A 66 -9.78 1.99 -4.42
N LEU A 67 -10.37 2.64 -5.42
CA LEU A 67 -10.94 3.97 -5.24
C LEU A 67 -12.14 3.92 -4.28
N GLN A 68 -12.97 2.89 -4.41
CA GLN A 68 -14.10 2.67 -3.51
C GLN A 68 -13.65 2.36 -2.07
N ALA A 69 -12.54 1.62 -1.93
CA ALA A 69 -12.02 1.25 -0.61
C ALA A 69 -11.32 2.41 0.11
N LEU A 70 -10.82 3.38 -0.64
CA LEU A 70 -9.95 4.43 -0.11
C LEU A 70 -10.53 5.20 1.08
N PRO A 71 -11.79 5.69 1.05
CA PRO A 71 -12.33 6.41 2.20
C PRO A 71 -12.36 5.55 3.46
N GLY A 72 -12.77 4.29 3.33
CA GLY A 72 -12.81 3.36 4.46
C GLY A 72 -11.43 3.02 5.00
N LEU A 73 -10.44 2.89 4.11
CA LEU A 73 -9.05 2.68 4.51
C LEU A 73 -8.52 3.88 5.27
N ARG A 74 -8.77 5.08 4.76
CA ARG A 74 -8.29 6.31 5.42
C ARG A 74 -8.95 6.51 6.79
N GLU A 75 -10.21 6.15 6.92
CA GLU A 75 -10.91 6.23 8.19
C GLU A 75 -10.30 5.28 9.23
N ARG A 76 -9.99 4.05 8.82
CA ARG A 76 -9.40 3.05 9.72
C ARG A 76 -7.92 3.30 10.00
N LEU A 77 -7.24 3.92 9.06
CA LEU A 77 -5.78 4.10 9.10
C LEU A 77 -5.45 5.58 8.86
N PRO A 78 -5.78 6.47 9.81
CA PRO A 78 -5.59 7.91 9.57
C PRO A 78 -4.14 8.32 9.35
N LEU A 79 -3.19 7.54 9.87
CA LEU A 79 -1.77 7.88 9.78
C LEU A 79 -0.98 7.03 8.80
N ALA A 80 -1.57 5.97 8.26
CA ALA A 80 -0.87 5.09 7.32
C ALA A 80 -0.61 5.81 5.99
N ARG A 81 0.42 5.38 5.30
CA ARG A 81 0.66 5.81 3.92
C ARG A 81 -0.12 4.90 2.99
N ILE A 82 -1.06 5.46 2.26
CA ILE A 82 -1.83 4.72 1.25
C ILE A 82 -1.23 5.06 -0.10
N VAL A 83 -0.59 4.08 -0.71
CA VAL A 83 0.15 4.22 -1.96
C VAL A 83 -0.59 3.47 -3.06
N ILE A 84 -1.04 4.19 -4.06
CA ILE A 84 -1.69 3.58 -5.22
C ILE A 84 -0.61 2.92 -6.07
N PHE A 85 -0.76 1.64 -6.35
CA PHE A 85 0.14 0.88 -7.20
C PHE A 85 -0.69 0.25 -8.31
N SER A 86 -0.72 0.88 -9.48
CA SER A 86 -1.65 0.53 -10.54
C SER A 86 -1.04 0.74 -11.92
N GLY A 87 -1.68 0.15 -12.94
CA GLY A 87 -1.19 0.25 -14.31
C GLY A 87 -1.35 1.64 -14.89
N PHE A 88 -0.58 1.90 -15.95
CA PHE A 88 -0.58 3.18 -16.66
C PHE A 88 -1.98 3.56 -17.16
N GLU A 89 -2.77 2.58 -17.58
CA GLU A 89 -4.13 2.80 -18.07
C GLU A 89 -5.08 3.38 -17.01
N HIS A 90 -4.68 3.37 -15.75
CA HIS A 90 -5.49 3.89 -14.65
C HIS A 90 -5.01 5.24 -14.12
N GLU A 91 -4.20 5.96 -14.90
CA GLU A 91 -3.61 7.23 -14.45
C GLU A 91 -4.66 8.26 -14.01
N ALA A 92 -5.76 8.38 -14.75
CA ALA A 92 -6.83 9.33 -14.40
C ALA A 92 -7.46 8.97 -13.04
N LEU A 93 -7.69 7.68 -12.80
CA LEU A 93 -8.23 7.21 -11.52
C LEU A 93 -7.22 7.40 -10.39
N ALA A 94 -5.93 7.27 -10.69
CA ALA A 94 -4.88 7.52 -9.70
C ALA A 94 -4.88 8.97 -9.24
N ARG A 95 -5.07 9.92 -10.16
CA ARG A 95 -5.19 11.34 -9.81
C ARG A 95 -6.40 11.59 -8.92
N GLU A 96 -7.51 10.93 -9.22
CA GLU A 96 -8.72 11.02 -8.41
C GLU A 96 -8.46 10.47 -7.01
N ALA A 97 -7.74 9.36 -6.92
CA ALA A 97 -7.39 8.76 -5.64
C ALA A 97 -6.49 9.68 -4.81
N LEU A 98 -5.52 10.34 -5.44
CA LEU A 98 -4.67 11.31 -4.75
C LEU A 98 -5.49 12.47 -4.20
N ALA A 99 -6.45 12.95 -4.97
CA ALA A 99 -7.34 14.02 -4.53
C ALA A 99 -8.25 13.54 -3.38
N ALA A 100 -8.54 12.24 -3.31
CA ALA A 100 -9.39 11.64 -2.29
C ALA A 100 -8.63 11.20 -1.04
N GLY A 101 -7.32 11.43 -0.96
CA GLY A 101 -6.57 11.18 0.25
C GLY A 101 -5.46 10.14 0.17
N ALA A 102 -5.19 9.56 -1.00
CA ALA A 102 -4.02 8.70 -1.18
C ALA A 102 -2.74 9.55 -1.09
N ASP A 103 -1.66 8.96 -0.62
CA ASP A 103 -0.41 9.69 -0.39
C ASP A 103 0.50 9.72 -1.60
N ALA A 104 0.41 8.72 -2.47
CA ALA A 104 1.26 8.64 -3.65
C ALA A 104 0.68 7.69 -4.69
N TYR A 105 1.16 7.82 -5.91
CA TYR A 105 0.88 6.90 -7.00
C TYR A 105 2.20 6.39 -7.56
N ILE A 106 2.30 5.08 -7.69
CA ILE A 106 3.45 4.42 -8.33
C ILE A 106 2.90 3.51 -9.43
N GLU A 107 3.43 3.67 -10.64
CA GLU A 107 3.01 2.86 -11.76
C GLU A 107 3.58 1.45 -11.68
N LYS A 108 2.78 0.43 -12.03
CA LYS A 108 3.21 -0.97 -11.98
C LYS A 108 4.40 -1.31 -12.87
N GLY A 109 4.70 -0.49 -13.88
CA GLY A 109 5.91 -0.65 -14.69
C GLY A 109 7.19 -0.21 -14.02
N THR A 110 7.11 0.40 -12.85
CA THR A 110 8.27 0.87 -12.08
C THR A 110 9.12 -0.32 -11.62
N SER A 111 10.44 -0.20 -11.71
CA SER A 111 11.34 -1.27 -11.25
C SER A 111 11.20 -1.50 -9.75
N VAL A 112 11.57 -2.70 -9.30
CA VAL A 112 11.52 -3.04 -7.87
C VAL A 112 12.38 -2.09 -7.05
N MET A 113 13.59 -1.76 -7.53
CA MET A 113 14.47 -0.83 -6.83
C MET A 113 13.82 0.54 -6.65
N GLN A 114 13.15 1.03 -7.69
CA GLN A 114 12.45 2.31 -7.63
C GLN A 114 11.23 2.26 -6.72
N LEU A 115 10.49 1.14 -6.76
CA LEU A 115 9.35 0.94 -5.86
C LEU A 115 9.82 1.02 -4.40
N VAL A 116 10.85 0.26 -4.06
CA VAL A 116 11.38 0.23 -2.69
C VAL A 116 11.89 1.63 -2.28
N ALA A 117 12.59 2.31 -3.18
CA ALA A 117 13.09 3.66 -2.91
C ALA A 117 11.94 4.64 -2.64
N ARG A 118 10.85 4.54 -3.43
CA ARG A 118 9.68 5.40 -3.23
C ARG A 118 9.00 5.12 -1.89
N LEU A 119 8.87 3.86 -1.52
CA LEU A 119 8.29 3.50 -0.22
C LEU A 119 9.13 4.02 0.93
N ARG A 120 10.46 3.98 0.79
CA ARG A 120 11.36 4.55 1.81
C ARG A 120 11.18 6.05 1.97
N GLN A 121 10.95 6.76 0.87
CA GLN A 121 10.70 8.21 0.92
C GLN A 121 9.40 8.53 1.64
N LEU A 122 8.43 7.63 1.60
CA LEU A 122 7.10 7.85 2.17
C LEU A 122 6.99 7.41 3.62
N ARG A 123 7.92 6.61 4.13
CA ARG A 123 7.88 6.18 5.51
C ARG A 123 8.16 7.36 6.44
N ARG A 124 7.66 7.26 7.66
CA ARG A 124 7.85 8.32 8.62
C ARG A 124 9.29 8.38 9.12
N PRO A 125 9.84 9.58 9.31
CA PRO A 125 11.12 9.72 9.99
C PRO A 125 11.07 9.12 11.40
N ALA A 126 12.21 8.66 11.88
CA ALA A 126 12.33 8.13 13.24
C ALA A 126 11.89 9.19 14.25
N GLY A 127 11.01 8.82 15.16
CA GLY A 127 10.53 9.69 16.21
C GLY A 127 9.18 10.34 15.97
N GLU A 128 8.71 10.47 14.74
CA GLU A 128 7.42 11.09 14.47
C GLU A 128 6.24 10.26 14.99
N ASP A 129 6.35 8.95 14.89
CA ASP A 129 5.29 8.05 15.30
C ASP A 129 5.30 7.75 16.79
N SER A 130 6.23 8.33 17.53
CA SER A 130 6.30 8.21 18.99
C SER A 130 5.64 9.37 19.71
N ALA A 131 5.10 10.31 18.97
CA ALA A 131 4.48 11.48 19.54
C ALA A 131 3.20 11.17 20.28
#